data_53ef18a8d603b3bee135040812b07828
#
_entry.id   53ef18a8d603b3bee135040812b07828
#
_cell.length_a   1.000
_cell.length_b   1.000
_cell.length_c   1.000
_cell.angle_alpha   90.00
_cell.angle_beta   90.00
_cell.angle_gamma   90.00
#
_symmetry.space_group_name_H-M   'P 1'
#
loop_
_entity.id
_entity.type
_entity.pdbx_description
1 polymer ?
#
loop_
_entity_poly.entity_id
_entity_poly.type
_entity_poly.pdbx_seq_one_letter_code
_entity_poly.pdbx_strand_id
1 'polypeptide(L)' 'MKSYKWQKEFINGKWYTVCTSHKHVPMIKWNSDGTYSVKGSDGKPRIEKEFKDAIKFAIETYKKMSKFNKEWEEE' A
#
# COMPACT_ATOMS: atom_id res chain seq x y z
N MET A 1 -16.12 10.70 -5.68
CA MET A 1 -15.61 9.31 -5.59
C MET A 1 -14.10 9.31 -5.47
N LYS A 2 -13.60 8.48 -4.60
CA LYS A 2 -12.16 8.39 -4.38
C LYS A 2 -11.55 7.42 -5.38
N SER A 3 -10.47 7.81 -6.00
CA SER A 3 -9.73 6.89 -6.83
C SER A 3 -8.26 6.91 -6.39
N TYR A 4 -7.66 5.75 -6.41
CA TYR A 4 -6.29 5.58 -5.94
C TYR A 4 -5.36 5.58 -7.14
N LYS A 5 -4.34 6.41 -7.09
CA LYS A 5 -3.35 6.51 -8.15
C LYS A 5 -2.02 5.97 -7.64
N TRP A 6 -1.38 5.17 -8.45
CA TRP A 6 -0.16 4.46 -8.07
C TRP A 6 0.97 4.78 -9.02
N GLN A 7 2.18 4.76 -8.49
CA GLN A 7 3.37 5.02 -9.28
C GLN A 7 4.48 4.08 -8.83
N LYS A 8 5.20 3.51 -9.79
CA LYS A 8 6.31 2.62 -9.50
C LYS A 8 7.56 3.47 -9.25
N GLU A 9 8.28 3.21 -8.15
CA GLU A 9 9.46 3.97 -7.78
C GLU A 9 10.58 3.06 -7.32
N PHE A 10 11.79 3.45 -7.63
CA PHE A 10 12.99 2.72 -7.22
C PHE A 10 13.62 3.45 -6.04
N ILE A 11 13.58 2.81 -4.85
CA ILE A 11 14.02 3.43 -3.61
C ILE A 11 15.02 2.53 -2.92
N ASN A 12 16.23 3.05 -2.67
CA ASN A 12 17.28 2.29 -1.96
C ASN A 12 17.52 0.92 -2.55
N GLY A 13 17.58 0.85 -3.88
CA GLY A 13 17.91 -0.39 -4.56
C GLY A 13 16.75 -1.37 -4.70
N LYS A 14 15.53 -0.96 -4.36
CA LYS A 14 14.38 -1.84 -4.44
C LYS A 14 13.21 -1.13 -5.10
N TRP A 15 12.37 -1.91 -5.77
CA TRP A 15 11.20 -1.36 -6.44
C TRP A 15 9.99 -1.37 -5.52
N TYR A 16 9.24 -0.28 -5.56
CA TYR A 16 8.01 -0.12 -4.79
C TYR A 16 6.92 0.42 -5.68
N THR A 17 5.67 0.12 -5.35
CA THR A 17 4.52 0.81 -5.92
C THR A 17 3.96 1.69 -4.82
N VAL A 18 3.92 2.99 -5.08
CA VAL A 18 3.54 3.99 -4.09
C VAL A 18 2.23 4.63 -4.50
N CYS A 19 1.32 4.78 -3.55
CA CYS A 19 0.08 5.50 -3.81
C CYS A 19 0.35 6.99 -3.76
N THR A 20 0.18 7.68 -4.88
CA THR A 20 0.49 9.10 -4.95
C THR A 20 -0.69 9.99 -4.58
N SER A 21 -1.90 9.45 -4.65
CA SER A 21 -3.10 10.23 -4.33
C SER A 21 -3.43 10.21 -2.84
N HIS A 22 -3.00 9.18 -2.12
CA HIS A 22 -3.30 9.01 -0.70
C HIS A 22 -2.02 8.60 0.02
N LYS A 23 -1.32 9.58 0.56
CA LYS A 23 0.04 9.35 1.07
C LYS A 23 0.13 8.40 2.26
N HIS A 24 -0.96 8.11 2.93
CA HIS A 24 -0.94 7.19 4.06
C HIS A 24 -1.23 5.74 3.68
N VAL A 25 -1.49 5.47 2.41
CA VAL A 25 -1.66 4.11 1.94
C VAL A 25 -0.29 3.42 1.93
N PRO A 26 -0.17 2.21 2.50
CA PRO A 26 1.13 1.53 2.54
C PRO A 26 1.69 1.28 1.15
N MET A 27 3.01 1.36 1.04
CA MET A 27 3.70 1.04 -0.20
C MET A 27 3.73 -0.46 -0.41
N ILE A 28 3.79 -0.86 -1.67
CA ILE A 28 3.90 -2.26 -2.04
C ILE A 28 5.33 -2.52 -2.50
N LYS A 29 6.05 -3.36 -1.78
CA LYS A 29 7.42 -3.70 -2.12
C LYS A 29 7.43 -4.87 -3.10
N TRP A 30 8.24 -4.77 -4.13
CA TRP A 30 8.40 -5.83 -5.12
C TRP A 30 9.54 -6.74 -4.68
N ASN A 31 9.25 -8.01 -4.46
CA ASN A 31 10.26 -8.99 -4.03
C ASN A 31 10.86 -9.68 -5.23
N SER A 32 12.10 -10.19 -5.04
CA SER A 32 12.82 -10.81 -6.14
C SER A 32 12.20 -12.13 -6.59
N ASP A 33 11.39 -12.76 -5.75
CA ASP A 33 10.75 -14.03 -6.09
C ASP A 33 9.41 -13.88 -6.78
N GLY A 34 9.04 -12.64 -7.14
CA GLY A 34 7.79 -12.40 -7.84
C GLY A 34 6.60 -12.14 -6.92
N THR A 35 6.83 -12.06 -5.62
CA THR A 35 5.76 -11.74 -4.68
C THR A 35 5.84 -10.27 -4.28
N TYR A 36 4.87 -9.82 -3.50
CA TYR A 36 4.76 -8.43 -3.08
C TYR A 36 4.55 -8.36 -1.57
N SER A 37 5.22 -7.42 -0.93
CA SER A 37 5.10 -7.23 0.52
C SER A 37 4.37 -5.94 0.81
N VAL A 38 3.37 -5.99 1.68
CA VAL A 38 2.62 -4.82 2.11
C VAL A 38 2.55 -4.83 3.63
N LYS A 39 2.93 -3.72 4.24
CA LYS A 39 2.89 -3.62 5.70
C LYS A 39 1.45 -3.43 6.17
N GLY A 40 1.00 -4.28 7.08
CA GLY A 40 -0.34 -4.18 7.63
C GLY A 40 -0.44 -3.17 8.75
N SER A 41 -1.64 -3.01 9.30
CA SER A 41 -1.89 -2.06 10.38
C SER A 41 -1.17 -2.44 11.66
N ASP A 42 -0.79 -3.69 11.81
CA ASP A 42 -0.02 -4.17 12.96
C ASP A 42 1.48 -4.00 12.77
N GLY A 43 1.91 -3.41 11.65
CA GLY A 43 3.32 -3.21 11.35
C GLY A 43 4.01 -4.41 10.75
N LYS A 44 3.32 -5.52 10.56
CA LYS A 44 3.91 -6.74 10.00
C LYS A 44 3.64 -6.85 8.51
N PRO A 45 4.62 -7.27 7.72
CA PRO A 45 4.42 -7.40 6.28
C PRO A 45 3.57 -8.61 5.93
N ARG A 46 2.71 -8.42 4.95
CA ARG A 46 1.93 -9.51 4.38
C ARG A 46 2.44 -9.76 2.97
N ILE A 47 2.65 -11.02 2.63
CA ILE A 47 3.15 -11.41 1.32
C ILE A 47 2.00 -11.85 0.45
N GLU A 48 1.89 -11.25 -0.75
CA GLU A 48 0.87 -11.59 -1.72
C GLU A 48 1.53 -12.02 -3.01
N LYS A 49 0.95 -12.99 -3.67
CA LYS A 49 1.46 -13.48 -4.94
C LYS A 49 0.93 -12.70 -6.13
N GLU A 50 -0.21 -12.05 -5.97
CA GLU A 50 -0.84 -11.28 -7.03
C GLU A 50 -0.77 -9.81 -6.73
N PHE A 51 -0.44 -9.01 -7.73
CA PHE A 51 -0.35 -7.56 -7.54
C PHE A 51 -1.70 -6.97 -7.13
N LYS A 52 -2.78 -7.43 -7.73
CA LYS A 52 -4.11 -6.92 -7.40
C LYS A 52 -4.46 -7.18 -5.94
N ASP A 53 -4.01 -8.31 -5.38
CA ASP A 53 -4.27 -8.62 -3.99
C ASP A 53 -3.45 -7.73 -3.06
N ALA A 54 -2.23 -7.40 -3.47
CA ALA A 54 -1.41 -6.48 -2.70
C ALA A 54 -2.03 -5.10 -2.67
N ILE A 55 -2.54 -4.62 -3.80
CA ILE A 55 -3.24 -3.34 -3.88
C ILE A 55 -4.46 -3.36 -2.95
N LYS A 56 -5.24 -4.41 -3.02
CA LYS A 56 -6.44 -4.52 -2.21
C LYS A 56 -6.11 -4.51 -0.72
N PHE A 57 -5.08 -5.23 -0.32
CA PHE A 57 -4.68 -5.27 1.07
C PHE A 57 -4.17 -3.91 1.55
N ALA A 58 -3.40 -3.22 0.70
CA ALA A 58 -2.89 -1.90 1.06
C ALA A 58 -4.05 -0.92 1.30
N ILE A 59 -5.05 -0.94 0.43
CA ILE A 59 -6.21 -0.06 0.57
C ILE A 59 -7.02 -0.43 1.81
N GLU A 60 -7.20 -1.71 2.07
CA GLU A 60 -7.92 -2.14 3.26
C GLU A 60 -7.21 -1.72 4.53
N THR A 61 -5.88 -1.81 4.53
CA THR A 61 -5.08 -1.37 5.68
C THR A 61 -5.25 0.12 5.91
N TYR A 62 -5.20 0.90 4.82
CA TYR A 62 -5.41 2.33 4.90
C TYR A 62 -6.77 2.66 5.50
N LYS A 63 -7.80 1.97 5.05
CA LYS A 63 -9.16 2.21 5.55
C LYS A 63 -9.31 1.86 7.02
N LYS A 64 -8.62 0.81 7.47
CA LYS A 64 -8.63 0.48 8.88
C LYS A 64 -7.97 1.56 9.71
N MET A 65 -6.87 2.08 9.24
CA MET A 65 -6.16 3.13 9.97
C MET A 65 -6.96 4.43 10.01
N SER A 66 -7.63 4.76 8.93
CA SER A 66 -8.39 6.00 8.88
C SER A 66 -9.62 5.97 9.78
N LYS A 67 -10.03 4.80 10.27
CA LYS A 67 -11.08 4.76 11.26
C LYS A 67 -10.66 5.43 12.56
N PHE A 68 -9.38 5.46 12.84
CA PHE A 68 -8.87 6.09 14.05
C PHE A 68 -8.45 7.52 13.83
N ASN A 69 -8.27 7.94 12.56
CA ASN A 69 -7.84 9.29 12.22
C ASN A 69 -8.73 9.83 11.13
N LYS A 70 -9.84 10.40 11.54
CA LYS A 70 -10.85 10.84 10.58
C LYS A 70 -10.34 11.92 9.63
N GLU A 71 -9.34 12.69 10.03
CA GLU A 71 -8.79 13.68 9.12
C GLU A 71 -8.21 13.04 7.86
N TRP A 72 -7.82 11.79 7.94
CA TRP A 72 -7.23 11.11 6.80
C TRP A 72 -8.25 10.77 5.73
N GLU A 73 -9.53 10.87 6.07
CA GLU A 73 -10.58 10.47 5.16
C GLU A 73 -11.10 11.60 4.31
N GLU A 74 -10.49 12.74 4.41
CA GLU A 74 -10.98 13.92 3.72
C GLU A 74 -10.27 14.11 2.40
N GLU A 75 -10.57 13.30 1.46
CA GLU A 75 -10.02 13.47 0.11
C GLU A 75 -11.09 13.83 -0.88
#